data_f43ce0e053e9ae87eb6538a50a9b00d3
#
_entry.id   f43ce0e053e9ae87eb6538a50a9b00d3
#
_cell.length_a   1.000
_cell.length_b   1.000
_cell.length_c   1.000
_cell.angle_alpha   90.00
_cell.angle_beta   90.00
_cell.angle_gamma   90.00
#
_symmetry.space_group_name_H-M   'P 1'
#
loop_
_entity.id
_entity.type
_entity.pdbx_description
1 polymer ?
#
loop_
_entity_poly.entity_id
_entity_poly.type
_entity_poly.pdbx_seq_one_letter_code
_entity_poly.pdbx_strand_id
1 'polypeptide(L)'
;QQYFMVSNGAQFILKECEEKGYALEELDKHVVIQINDTHPSMVIPELIRLLTARGISMDKAIEIVTNTCAYTNHTILAEALEKWPIDYLEAVVPHLMPIIRELAARVAAKYDNKDVQIIDEWNRVHMARMDMHYGFSVNGVAALHTEILKNVELKPFYDIYPEKFNNKTNGITFRRWLMHCDKKLVEWMEKYGVGEFRKDASKLEGLLAQIDNEEALNELLDVKQQNKTALKEYLEKEIEQGFRELDKIMLFF
;
A
#
# COMPACT_ATOMS: atom_id res chain seq x y z
N GLN A 1 9.75 -9.79 -13.34
CA GLN A 1 9.95 -10.05 -11.90
C GLN A 1 8.63 -10.09 -11.16
N GLN A 2 7.78 -9.05 -11.25
CA GLN A 2 6.45 -9.00 -10.59
C GLN A 2 5.61 -10.22 -10.94
N TYR A 3 5.44 -10.52 -12.23
CA TYR A 3 4.64 -11.67 -12.69
C TYR A 3 5.19 -13.01 -12.18
N PHE A 4 6.50 -13.18 -12.18
CA PHE A 4 7.12 -14.41 -11.67
C PHE A 4 6.71 -14.69 -10.21
N MET A 5 6.76 -13.67 -9.34
CA MET A 5 6.37 -13.82 -7.94
C MET A 5 4.87 -14.05 -7.79
N VAL A 6 4.06 -13.31 -8.52
CA VAL A 6 2.60 -13.39 -8.51
C VAL A 6 2.12 -14.78 -8.95
N SER A 7 2.63 -15.28 -10.07
CA SER A 7 2.22 -16.59 -10.59
C SER A 7 2.62 -17.74 -9.66
N ASN A 8 3.83 -17.67 -9.08
CA ASN A 8 4.25 -18.66 -8.08
C ASN A 8 3.35 -18.62 -6.83
N GLY A 9 3.06 -17.42 -6.31
CA GLY A 9 2.19 -17.26 -5.14
C GLY A 9 0.77 -17.80 -5.40
N ALA A 10 0.17 -17.43 -6.54
CA ALA A 10 -1.16 -17.90 -6.91
C ALA A 10 -1.23 -19.43 -7.07
N GLN A 11 -0.24 -20.02 -7.74
CA GLN A 11 -0.17 -21.48 -7.89
C GLN A 11 0.03 -22.19 -6.55
N PHE A 12 0.87 -21.62 -5.68
CA PHE A 12 1.10 -22.18 -4.35
C PHE A 12 -0.17 -22.16 -3.50
N ILE A 13 -0.93 -21.05 -3.51
CA ILE A 13 -2.21 -20.92 -2.81
C ILE A 13 -3.20 -21.98 -3.30
N LEU A 14 -3.37 -22.14 -4.61
CA LEU A 14 -4.30 -23.13 -5.16
C LEU A 14 -3.87 -24.56 -4.79
N LYS A 15 -2.57 -24.86 -4.87
CA LYS A 15 -2.03 -26.16 -4.46
C LYS A 15 -2.34 -26.47 -2.98
N GLU A 16 -2.10 -25.50 -2.09
CA GLU A 16 -2.42 -25.69 -0.66
C GLU A 16 -3.94 -25.92 -0.43
N CYS A 17 -4.79 -25.23 -1.17
CA CYS A 17 -6.24 -25.43 -1.08
C CYS A 17 -6.64 -26.84 -1.56
N GLU A 18 -6.08 -27.28 -2.69
CA GLU A 18 -6.31 -28.64 -3.22
C GLU A 18 -5.82 -29.72 -2.26
N GLU A 19 -4.62 -29.55 -1.66
CA GLU A 19 -4.07 -30.47 -0.64
C GLU A 19 -4.92 -30.55 0.64
N LYS A 20 -5.58 -29.43 1.00
CA LYS A 20 -6.51 -29.36 2.15
C LYS A 20 -7.91 -29.86 1.82
N GLY A 21 -8.18 -30.21 0.56
CA GLY A 21 -9.47 -30.69 0.09
C GLY A 21 -10.54 -29.60 -0.05
N TYR A 22 -10.15 -28.32 -0.17
CA TYR A 22 -11.08 -27.23 -0.41
C TYR A 22 -11.50 -27.19 -1.87
N ALA A 23 -12.79 -27.01 -2.13
CA ALA A 23 -13.30 -26.77 -3.47
C ALA A 23 -12.85 -25.39 -3.95
N LEU A 24 -12.24 -25.34 -5.14
CA LEU A 24 -11.73 -24.06 -5.68
C LEU A 24 -12.86 -23.08 -6.05
N GLU A 25 -14.07 -23.56 -6.27
CA GLU A 25 -15.30 -22.77 -6.43
C GLU A 25 -15.66 -21.97 -5.17
N GLU A 26 -15.11 -22.36 -4.01
CA GLU A 26 -15.29 -21.73 -2.71
C GLU A 26 -14.01 -21.09 -2.19
N LEU A 27 -13.03 -20.79 -3.06
CA LEU A 27 -11.74 -20.22 -2.71
C LEU A 27 -11.88 -18.97 -1.83
N ASP A 28 -12.82 -18.11 -2.14
CA ASP A 28 -13.14 -16.87 -1.42
C ASP A 28 -13.57 -17.08 0.05
N LYS A 29 -13.98 -18.31 0.42
CA LYS A 29 -14.28 -18.67 1.81
C LYS A 29 -13.05 -19.07 2.63
N HIS A 30 -11.95 -19.39 1.96
CA HIS A 30 -10.75 -19.96 2.58
C HIS A 30 -9.52 -19.10 2.43
N VAL A 31 -9.50 -18.17 1.46
CA VAL A 31 -8.33 -17.38 1.07
C VAL A 31 -8.69 -15.90 0.93
N VAL A 32 -7.81 -15.06 1.45
CA VAL A 32 -7.78 -13.63 1.14
C VAL A 32 -6.40 -13.30 0.59
N ILE A 33 -6.36 -12.58 -0.52
CA ILE A 33 -5.14 -12.09 -1.15
C ILE A 33 -5.11 -10.57 -1.00
N GLN A 34 -4.12 -10.06 -0.26
CA GLN A 34 -3.90 -8.63 -0.14
C GLN A 34 -2.93 -8.15 -1.21
N ILE A 35 -3.44 -7.36 -2.14
CA ILE A 35 -2.65 -6.67 -3.17
C ILE A 35 -2.02 -5.45 -2.51
N ASN A 36 -0.71 -5.53 -2.25
CA ASN A 36 0.04 -4.51 -1.54
C ASN A 36 0.64 -3.53 -2.56
N ASP A 37 -0.02 -2.41 -2.78
CA ASP A 37 0.18 -1.50 -3.92
C ASP A 37 -0.13 -2.19 -5.26
N THR A 38 0.26 -1.61 -6.39
CA THR A 38 -0.04 -2.11 -7.74
C THR A 38 0.94 -3.17 -8.24
N HIS A 39 2.05 -3.38 -7.55
CA HIS A 39 3.09 -4.33 -7.99
C HIS A 39 2.57 -5.77 -8.18
N PRO A 40 1.69 -6.33 -7.32
CA PRO A 40 1.15 -7.68 -7.50
C PRO A 40 -0.22 -7.71 -8.21
N SER A 41 -0.69 -6.64 -8.83
CA SER A 41 -2.04 -6.57 -9.47
C SER A 41 -2.29 -7.68 -10.50
N MET A 42 -1.23 -8.21 -11.13
CA MET A 42 -1.37 -9.33 -12.07
C MET A 42 -1.93 -10.60 -11.43
N VAL A 43 -2.06 -10.65 -10.08
CA VAL A 43 -2.70 -11.79 -9.41
C VAL A 43 -4.16 -11.95 -9.85
N ILE A 44 -4.86 -10.86 -10.17
CA ILE A 44 -6.25 -10.90 -10.62
C ILE A 44 -6.37 -11.70 -11.93
N PRO A 45 -5.76 -11.31 -13.05
CA PRO A 45 -5.86 -12.07 -14.29
C PRO A 45 -5.18 -13.44 -14.20
N GLU A 46 -4.10 -13.59 -13.43
CA GLU A 46 -3.42 -14.88 -13.28
C GLU A 46 -4.30 -15.89 -12.50
N LEU A 47 -4.92 -15.48 -11.42
CA LEU A 47 -5.79 -16.37 -10.64
C LEU A 47 -7.02 -16.78 -11.46
N ILE A 48 -7.61 -15.84 -12.22
CA ILE A 48 -8.71 -16.17 -13.17
C ILE A 48 -8.23 -17.20 -14.19
N ARG A 49 -7.04 -17.02 -14.78
CA ARG A 49 -6.46 -17.99 -15.73
C ARG A 49 -6.29 -19.37 -15.12
N LEU A 50 -5.76 -19.42 -13.89
CA LEU A 50 -5.51 -20.68 -13.19
C LEU A 50 -6.80 -21.41 -12.83
N LEU A 51 -7.83 -20.68 -12.42
CA LEU A 51 -9.16 -21.24 -12.12
C LEU A 51 -9.87 -21.74 -13.39
N THR A 52 -9.83 -20.96 -14.46
CA THR A 52 -10.42 -21.38 -15.75
C THR A 52 -9.71 -22.57 -16.36
N ALA A 53 -8.38 -22.68 -16.23
CA ALA A 53 -7.62 -23.87 -16.64
C ALA A 53 -7.99 -25.14 -15.86
N ARG A 54 -8.63 -24.99 -14.70
CA ARG A 54 -9.17 -26.09 -13.87
C ARG A 54 -10.66 -26.36 -14.11
N GLY A 55 -11.25 -25.75 -15.14
CA GLY A 55 -12.62 -26.00 -15.57
C GLY A 55 -13.69 -25.09 -14.95
N ILE A 56 -13.29 -24.13 -14.13
CA ILE A 56 -14.22 -23.12 -13.60
C ILE A 56 -14.56 -22.12 -14.70
N SER A 57 -15.83 -21.78 -14.87
CA SER A 57 -16.25 -20.82 -15.89
C SER A 57 -15.65 -19.45 -15.66
N MET A 58 -15.47 -18.66 -16.73
CA MET A 58 -14.91 -17.30 -16.65
C MET A 58 -15.71 -16.43 -15.67
N ASP A 59 -17.04 -16.46 -15.72
CA ASP A 59 -17.89 -15.65 -14.84
C ASP A 59 -17.70 -16.04 -13.37
N LYS A 60 -17.65 -17.34 -13.08
CA LYS A 60 -17.43 -17.82 -11.72
C LYS A 60 -16.02 -17.54 -11.22
N ALA A 61 -15.01 -17.67 -12.08
CA ALA A 61 -13.63 -17.32 -11.73
C ALA A 61 -13.48 -15.83 -11.40
N ILE A 62 -14.12 -14.94 -12.18
CA ILE A 62 -14.15 -13.51 -11.90
C ILE A 62 -14.83 -13.22 -10.56
N GLU A 63 -15.97 -13.85 -10.27
CA GLU A 63 -16.68 -13.71 -8.99
C GLU A 63 -15.78 -14.12 -7.81
N ILE A 64 -15.18 -15.32 -7.89
CA ILE A 64 -14.29 -15.84 -6.85
C ILE A 64 -13.12 -14.87 -6.61
N VAL A 65 -12.43 -14.44 -7.67
CA VAL A 65 -11.26 -13.55 -7.57
C VAL A 65 -11.66 -12.21 -6.98
N THR A 66 -12.82 -11.66 -7.39
CA THR A 66 -13.34 -10.40 -6.85
C THR A 66 -13.57 -10.47 -5.34
N ASN A 67 -14.05 -11.61 -4.84
CA ASN A 67 -14.29 -11.83 -3.41
C ASN A 67 -13.05 -12.27 -2.64
N THR A 68 -11.97 -12.66 -3.33
CA THR A 68 -10.70 -13.10 -2.72
C THR A 68 -9.68 -11.98 -2.59
N CYS A 69 -9.66 -11.02 -3.52
CA CYS A 69 -8.63 -9.98 -3.60
C CYS A 69 -9.06 -8.69 -2.91
N ALA A 70 -8.15 -8.10 -2.16
CA ALA A 70 -8.28 -6.77 -1.57
C ALA A 70 -7.07 -5.91 -1.96
N TYR A 71 -7.27 -4.61 -2.16
CA TYR A 71 -6.24 -3.69 -2.62
C TYR A 71 -5.90 -2.66 -1.55
N THR A 72 -4.61 -2.54 -1.23
CA THR A 72 -4.06 -1.46 -0.40
C THR A 72 -3.32 -0.46 -1.26
N ASN A 73 -3.77 0.79 -1.27
CA ASN A 73 -3.05 1.88 -1.92
C ASN A 73 -2.08 2.55 -0.93
N HIS A 74 -0.84 2.79 -1.37
CA HIS A 74 0.21 3.45 -0.58
C HIS A 74 0.59 4.83 -1.09
N THR A 75 0.03 5.30 -2.20
CA THR A 75 0.42 6.56 -2.85
C THR A 75 -0.76 7.50 -3.10
N ILE A 76 -0.47 8.80 -3.11
CA ILE A 76 -1.37 9.84 -3.62
C ILE A 76 -0.84 10.47 -4.92
N LEU A 77 0.29 9.97 -5.44
CA LEU A 77 0.89 10.48 -6.67
C LEU A 77 0.37 9.69 -7.86
N ALA A 78 -0.35 10.33 -8.74
CA ALA A 78 -0.95 9.70 -9.94
C ALA A 78 0.10 9.03 -10.85
N GLU A 79 1.32 9.55 -10.87
CA GLU A 79 2.46 8.97 -11.60
C GLU A 79 2.97 7.65 -11.01
N ALA A 80 2.76 7.42 -9.73
CA ALA A 80 3.15 6.18 -9.06
C ALA A 80 2.10 5.04 -9.20
N LEU A 81 0.92 5.35 -9.74
CA LEU A 81 -0.08 4.34 -10.12
C LEU A 81 0.35 3.70 -11.45
N GLU A 82 0.81 2.46 -11.40
CA GLU A 82 1.37 1.76 -12.58
C GLU A 82 0.39 1.68 -13.74
N LYS A 83 0.90 2.08 -14.92
CA LYS A 83 0.20 1.99 -16.21
C LYS A 83 1.15 1.33 -17.19
N TRP A 84 0.77 0.17 -17.72
CA TRP A 84 1.61 -0.58 -18.62
C TRP A 84 1.09 -0.54 -20.05
N PRO A 85 1.92 -0.17 -21.04
CA PRO A 85 1.56 -0.30 -22.47
C PRO A 85 1.17 -1.75 -22.78
N ILE A 86 0.12 -1.92 -23.59
CA ILE A 86 -0.39 -3.25 -23.96
C ILE A 86 0.68 -4.08 -24.65
N ASP A 87 1.47 -3.50 -25.54
CA ASP A 87 2.55 -4.17 -26.27
C ASP A 87 3.62 -4.74 -25.32
N TYR A 88 3.91 -4.06 -24.19
CA TYR A 88 4.82 -4.60 -23.18
C TYR A 88 4.22 -5.82 -22.48
N LEU A 89 2.94 -5.76 -22.13
CA LEU A 89 2.26 -6.90 -21.52
C LEU A 89 2.10 -8.06 -22.48
N GLU A 90 1.82 -7.79 -23.75
CA GLU A 90 1.78 -8.83 -24.81
C GLU A 90 3.14 -9.50 -25.02
N ALA A 91 4.23 -8.76 -24.90
CA ALA A 91 5.57 -9.34 -25.00
C ALA A 91 5.96 -10.20 -23.77
N VAL A 92 5.53 -9.82 -22.57
CA VAL A 92 5.96 -10.44 -21.30
C VAL A 92 4.97 -11.50 -20.81
N VAL A 93 3.67 -11.21 -20.89
CA VAL A 93 2.57 -12.04 -20.35
C VAL A 93 1.43 -12.21 -21.35
N PRO A 94 1.71 -12.68 -22.59
CA PRO A 94 0.71 -12.75 -23.67
C PRO A 94 -0.52 -13.56 -23.28
N HIS A 95 -0.35 -14.58 -22.45
CA HIS A 95 -1.41 -15.48 -21.97
C HIS A 95 -2.38 -14.81 -20.99
N LEU A 96 -2.03 -13.67 -20.36
CA LEU A 96 -2.94 -12.91 -19.52
C LEU A 96 -3.76 -11.88 -20.31
N MET A 97 -3.29 -11.48 -21.47
CA MET A 97 -3.93 -10.41 -22.24
C MET A 97 -5.38 -10.69 -22.64
N PRO A 98 -5.78 -11.92 -23.04
CA PRO A 98 -7.18 -12.21 -23.30
C PRO A 98 -8.08 -11.96 -22.08
N ILE A 99 -7.61 -12.29 -20.87
CA ILE A 99 -8.35 -12.07 -19.62
C ILE A 99 -8.41 -10.58 -19.29
N ILE A 100 -7.27 -9.87 -19.37
CA ILE A 100 -7.22 -8.42 -19.13
C ILE A 100 -8.18 -7.68 -20.07
N ARG A 101 -8.22 -8.05 -21.35
CA ARG A 101 -9.15 -7.47 -22.34
C ARG A 101 -10.61 -7.78 -22.00
N GLU A 102 -10.92 -9.00 -21.56
CA GLU A 102 -12.25 -9.39 -21.12
C GLU A 102 -12.70 -8.57 -19.91
N LEU A 103 -11.83 -8.43 -18.89
CA LEU A 103 -12.10 -7.61 -17.71
C LEU A 103 -12.34 -6.15 -18.09
N ALA A 104 -11.52 -5.59 -18.97
CA ALA A 104 -11.67 -4.23 -19.49
C ALA A 104 -12.96 -4.03 -20.28
N ALA A 105 -13.32 -4.99 -21.14
CA ALA A 105 -14.56 -4.94 -21.91
C ALA A 105 -15.81 -4.96 -21.02
N ARG A 106 -15.82 -5.74 -19.95
CA ARG A 106 -16.91 -5.76 -18.97
C ARG A 106 -17.07 -4.42 -18.26
N VAL A 107 -15.96 -3.78 -17.90
CA VAL A 107 -15.97 -2.44 -17.30
C VAL A 107 -16.51 -1.40 -18.30
N ALA A 108 -16.02 -1.42 -19.54
CA ALA A 108 -16.45 -0.50 -20.60
C ALA A 108 -17.94 -0.66 -20.93
N ALA A 109 -18.47 -1.86 -20.89
CA ALA A 109 -19.90 -2.12 -21.10
C ALA A 109 -20.78 -1.57 -19.95
N LYS A 110 -20.22 -1.41 -18.76
CA LYS A 110 -20.97 -0.99 -17.56
C LYS A 110 -20.83 0.50 -17.25
N TYR A 111 -19.69 1.11 -17.57
CA TYR A 111 -19.36 2.48 -17.18
C TYR A 111 -18.83 3.28 -18.36
N ASP A 112 -19.45 4.42 -18.65
CA ASP A 112 -19.05 5.36 -19.71
C ASP A 112 -17.88 6.29 -19.28
N ASN A 113 -17.59 6.36 -17.98
CA ASN A 113 -16.56 7.24 -17.44
C ASN A 113 -15.14 6.75 -17.80
N LYS A 114 -14.37 7.58 -18.51
CA LYS A 114 -12.99 7.29 -18.94
C LYS A 114 -12.03 7.12 -17.76
N ASP A 115 -12.27 7.77 -16.62
CA ASP A 115 -11.39 7.72 -15.46
C ASP A 115 -11.43 6.39 -14.73
N VAL A 116 -12.41 5.54 -15.04
CA VAL A 116 -12.53 4.21 -14.43
C VAL A 116 -12.22 3.08 -15.41
N GLN A 117 -11.93 3.37 -16.69
CA GLN A 117 -11.59 2.34 -17.68
C GLN A 117 -10.25 1.68 -17.36
N ILE A 118 -10.18 0.34 -17.41
CA ILE A 118 -8.94 -0.42 -17.17
C ILE A 118 -7.92 -0.17 -18.26
N ILE A 119 -8.36 -0.09 -19.52
CA ILE A 119 -7.51 0.26 -20.66
C ILE A 119 -7.87 1.68 -21.10
N ASP A 120 -6.88 2.56 -21.16
CA ASP A 120 -7.06 3.95 -21.56
C ASP A 120 -6.96 4.17 -23.08
N GLU A 121 -7.22 5.39 -23.53
CA GLU A 121 -7.18 5.80 -24.92
C GLU A 121 -5.77 5.74 -25.56
N TRP A 122 -4.71 5.61 -24.74
CA TRP A 122 -3.33 5.41 -25.18
C TRP A 122 -2.89 3.93 -25.14
N ASN A 123 -3.84 3.00 -25.05
CA ASN A 123 -3.60 1.57 -24.96
C ASN A 123 -2.69 1.19 -23.77
N ARG A 124 -2.92 1.77 -22.60
CA ARG A 124 -2.23 1.42 -21.35
C ARG A 124 -3.22 0.75 -20.39
N VAL A 125 -2.78 -0.33 -19.76
CA VAL A 125 -3.51 -1.02 -18.71
C VAL A 125 -3.21 -0.36 -17.36
N HIS A 126 -4.24 0.14 -16.69
CA HIS A 126 -4.16 0.74 -15.36
C HIS A 126 -4.33 -0.33 -14.28
N MET A 127 -3.24 -0.66 -13.59
CA MET A 127 -3.23 -1.75 -12.62
C MET A 127 -4.16 -1.49 -11.44
N ALA A 128 -4.08 -0.31 -10.81
CA ALA A 128 -4.97 0.05 -9.70
C ALA A 128 -6.46 0.05 -10.08
N ARG A 129 -6.80 0.43 -11.31
CA ARG A 129 -8.19 0.41 -11.78
C ARG A 129 -8.73 -1.02 -11.86
N MET A 130 -7.90 -1.95 -12.31
CA MET A 130 -8.24 -3.38 -12.31
C MET A 130 -8.44 -3.90 -10.88
N ASP A 131 -7.56 -3.53 -9.94
CA ASP A 131 -7.66 -3.93 -8.54
C ASP A 131 -8.95 -3.43 -7.88
N MET A 132 -9.34 -2.18 -8.15
CA MET A 132 -10.56 -1.59 -7.58
C MET A 132 -11.85 -2.19 -8.15
N HIS A 133 -11.87 -2.52 -9.45
CA HIS A 133 -13.04 -3.19 -10.04
C HIS A 133 -13.19 -4.63 -9.53
N TYR A 134 -12.10 -5.37 -9.48
CA TYR A 134 -12.07 -6.82 -9.25
C TYR A 134 -11.46 -7.20 -7.89
N GLY A 135 -11.56 -6.32 -6.90
CA GLY A 135 -11.33 -6.59 -5.50
C GLY A 135 -12.53 -6.21 -4.64
N PHE A 136 -12.67 -6.83 -3.47
CA PHE A 136 -13.80 -6.55 -2.56
C PHE A 136 -13.54 -5.36 -1.62
N SER A 137 -12.28 -4.94 -1.45
CA SER A 137 -11.90 -3.89 -0.50
C SER A 137 -10.77 -3.05 -1.06
N VAL A 138 -10.83 -1.75 -0.80
CA VAL A 138 -9.81 -0.74 -1.14
C VAL A 138 -9.49 0.05 0.11
N ASN A 139 -8.24 0.01 0.58
CA ASN A 139 -7.88 0.81 1.74
C ASN A 139 -6.70 1.75 1.48
N GLY A 140 -6.78 2.91 2.12
CA GLY A 140 -5.62 3.76 2.38
C GLY A 140 -4.90 3.33 3.66
N VAL A 141 -3.76 3.96 3.94
CA VAL A 141 -2.84 3.56 5.02
C VAL A 141 -2.72 4.57 6.16
N ALA A 142 -3.52 5.61 6.12
CA ALA A 142 -3.72 6.59 7.19
C ALA A 142 -5.07 7.30 6.99
N ALA A 143 -5.66 7.85 8.04
CA ALA A 143 -6.95 8.53 7.95
C ALA A 143 -6.95 9.64 6.89
N LEU A 144 -5.99 10.56 6.96
CA LEU A 144 -5.85 11.66 5.98
C LEU A 144 -5.61 11.12 4.55
N HIS A 145 -4.75 10.12 4.39
CA HIS A 145 -4.50 9.48 3.10
C HIS A 145 -5.79 8.91 2.50
N THR A 146 -6.56 8.20 3.31
CA THR A 146 -7.83 7.59 2.87
C THR A 146 -8.85 8.64 2.45
N GLU A 147 -8.94 9.77 3.16
CA GLU A 147 -9.81 10.88 2.77
C GLU A 147 -9.36 11.56 1.46
N ILE A 148 -8.05 11.70 1.23
CA ILE A 148 -7.50 12.18 -0.05
C ILE A 148 -7.88 11.21 -1.19
N LEU A 149 -7.72 9.90 -0.97
CA LEU A 149 -8.12 8.90 -1.97
C LEU A 149 -9.59 9.01 -2.33
N LYS A 150 -10.49 9.08 -1.34
CA LYS A 150 -11.95 9.17 -1.55
C LYS A 150 -12.40 10.45 -2.25
N ASN A 151 -11.80 11.58 -1.89
CA ASN A 151 -12.30 12.88 -2.29
C ASN A 151 -11.57 13.48 -3.49
N VAL A 152 -10.36 12.98 -3.81
CA VAL A 152 -9.50 13.53 -4.87
C VAL A 152 -9.04 12.43 -5.82
N GLU A 153 -8.06 11.61 -5.43
CA GLU A 153 -7.30 10.75 -6.34
C GLU A 153 -8.13 9.60 -6.94
N LEU A 154 -8.99 8.97 -6.15
CA LEU A 154 -9.81 7.84 -6.56
C LEU A 154 -11.31 8.14 -6.45
N LYS A 155 -11.65 9.43 -6.45
CA LYS A 155 -13.05 9.86 -6.34
C LYS A 155 -13.99 9.18 -7.34
N PRO A 156 -13.66 9.00 -8.62
CA PRO A 156 -14.54 8.29 -9.56
C PRO A 156 -14.85 6.85 -9.13
N PHE A 157 -13.90 6.17 -8.46
CA PHE A 157 -14.11 4.82 -7.92
C PHE A 157 -14.89 4.85 -6.61
N TYR A 158 -14.65 5.83 -5.76
CA TYR A 158 -15.42 6.00 -4.53
C TYR A 158 -16.91 6.29 -4.83
N ASP A 159 -17.20 7.06 -5.87
CA ASP A 159 -18.58 7.33 -6.31
C ASP A 159 -19.29 6.06 -6.81
N ILE A 160 -18.57 5.06 -7.32
CA ILE A 160 -19.11 3.78 -7.82
C ILE A 160 -19.20 2.71 -6.70
N TYR A 161 -18.18 2.64 -5.84
CA TYR A 161 -17.99 1.59 -4.84
C TYR A 161 -17.70 2.15 -3.44
N PRO A 162 -18.54 3.03 -2.88
CA PRO A 162 -18.26 3.67 -1.58
C PRO A 162 -18.05 2.64 -0.46
N GLU A 163 -18.73 1.48 -0.55
CA GLU A 163 -18.65 0.40 0.43
C GLU A 163 -17.29 -0.34 0.45
N LYS A 164 -16.53 -0.29 -0.65
CA LYS A 164 -15.20 -0.92 -0.70
C LYS A 164 -14.14 -0.12 0.06
N PHE A 165 -14.32 1.22 0.17
CA PHE A 165 -13.29 2.11 0.71
C PHE A 165 -13.26 2.14 2.23
N ASN A 166 -12.09 1.89 2.78
CA ASN A 166 -11.86 1.91 4.23
C ASN A 166 -10.43 2.35 4.56
N ASN A 167 -10.17 2.61 5.84
CA ASN A 167 -8.84 2.98 6.33
C ASN A 167 -8.22 1.86 7.16
N LYS A 168 -6.95 1.57 6.90
CA LYS A 168 -6.11 0.71 7.72
C LYS A 168 -4.80 1.45 8.01
N THR A 169 -4.77 2.20 9.11
CA THR A 169 -3.56 2.96 9.49
C THR A 169 -2.37 2.02 9.66
N ASN A 170 -1.26 2.37 9.03
CA ASN A 170 -0.01 1.63 9.20
C ASN A 170 0.37 1.50 10.66
N GLY A 171 0.84 0.31 11.04
CA GLY A 171 1.44 0.08 12.34
C GLY A 171 2.85 0.64 12.41
N ILE A 172 3.24 1.10 13.60
CA ILE A 172 4.60 1.54 13.90
C ILE A 172 5.05 0.89 15.21
N THR A 173 6.27 0.38 15.24
CA THR A 173 6.86 -0.15 16.48
C THR A 173 7.81 0.86 17.12
N PHE A 174 7.52 1.28 18.35
CA PHE A 174 8.39 2.19 19.09
C PHE A 174 9.76 1.63 19.40
N ARG A 175 9.91 0.30 19.55
CA ARG A 175 11.21 -0.32 19.77
C ARG A 175 12.20 0.02 18.68
N ARG A 176 11.77 -0.01 17.40
CA ARG A 176 12.65 0.31 16.26
C ARG A 176 12.69 1.83 16.01
N TRP A 177 11.53 2.42 15.80
CA TRP A 177 11.41 3.75 15.21
C TRP A 177 11.54 4.91 16.19
N LEU A 178 11.56 4.62 17.50
CA LEU A 178 11.83 5.59 18.56
C LEU A 178 13.00 5.12 19.43
N MET A 179 12.84 4.02 20.19
CA MET A 179 13.81 3.64 21.21
C MET A 179 15.20 3.24 20.66
N HIS A 180 15.25 2.66 19.45
CA HIS A 180 16.50 2.33 18.79
C HIS A 180 17.09 3.51 18.01
N CYS A 181 16.24 4.23 17.28
CA CYS A 181 16.69 5.29 16.36
C CYS A 181 17.07 6.59 17.07
N ASP A 182 16.39 6.95 18.17
CA ASP A 182 16.62 8.23 18.87
C ASP A 182 16.71 8.06 20.38
N LYS A 183 17.88 7.60 20.84
CA LYS A 183 18.14 7.38 22.26
C LYS A 183 18.07 8.66 23.08
N LYS A 184 18.52 9.79 22.53
CA LYS A 184 18.50 11.09 23.21
C LYS A 184 17.08 11.57 23.47
N LEU A 185 16.18 11.38 22.50
CA LEU A 185 14.77 11.67 22.67
C LEU A 185 14.13 10.76 23.74
N VAL A 186 14.48 9.49 23.75
CA VAL A 186 14.02 8.55 24.78
C VAL A 186 14.47 8.97 26.18
N GLU A 187 15.73 9.37 26.36
CA GLU A 187 16.28 9.88 27.64
C GLU A 187 15.54 11.14 28.09
N TRP A 188 15.24 12.05 27.17
CA TRP A 188 14.43 13.24 27.44
C TRP A 188 13.00 12.85 27.90
N MET A 189 12.34 11.92 27.22
CA MET A 189 11.01 11.43 27.60
C MET A 189 11.00 10.81 28.99
N GLU A 190 12.01 10.03 29.35
CA GLU A 190 12.15 9.41 30.65
C GLU A 190 12.40 10.45 31.76
N LYS A 191 13.21 11.48 31.48
CA LYS A 191 13.47 12.60 32.41
C LYS A 191 12.20 13.34 32.76
N TYR A 192 11.30 13.53 31.79
CA TYR A 192 10.07 14.31 31.97
C TYR A 192 8.82 13.45 32.29
N GLY A 193 9.01 12.19 32.70
CA GLY A 193 7.98 11.46 33.43
C GLY A 193 7.14 10.47 32.64
N VAL A 194 7.59 10.02 31.47
CA VAL A 194 6.82 9.06 30.65
C VAL A 194 7.54 7.71 30.44
N GLY A 195 8.37 7.30 31.42
CA GLY A 195 9.21 6.07 31.31
C GLY A 195 8.46 4.78 30.99
N GLU A 196 7.19 4.66 31.36
CA GLU A 196 6.38 3.48 31.07
C GLU A 196 5.92 3.37 29.62
N PHE A 197 6.12 4.38 28.77
CA PHE A 197 5.75 4.33 27.35
C PHE A 197 6.41 3.15 26.61
N ARG A 198 7.53 2.63 27.10
CA ARG A 198 8.22 1.46 26.56
C ARG A 198 7.33 0.22 26.48
N LYS A 199 6.33 0.12 27.36
CA LYS A 199 5.37 -0.99 27.40
C LYS A 199 3.98 -0.59 26.94
N ASP A 200 3.63 0.68 27.12
CA ASP A 200 2.31 1.24 26.83
C ASP A 200 2.44 2.62 26.18
N ALA A 201 2.22 2.67 24.87
CA ALA A 201 2.33 3.88 24.09
C ALA A 201 1.38 5.00 24.53
N SER A 202 0.23 4.67 25.16
CA SER A 202 -0.72 5.67 25.65
C SER A 202 -0.11 6.58 26.73
N LYS A 203 0.95 6.11 27.41
CA LYS A 203 1.68 6.90 28.42
C LYS A 203 2.40 8.12 27.83
N LEU A 204 2.61 8.16 26.51
CA LEU A 204 3.14 9.36 25.84
C LEU A 204 2.24 10.60 25.99
N GLU A 205 0.94 10.42 26.27
CA GLU A 205 0.04 11.52 26.58
C GLU A 205 0.50 12.33 27.81
N GLY A 206 1.26 11.72 28.73
CA GLY A 206 1.87 12.40 29.86
C GLY A 206 2.81 13.54 29.48
N LEU A 207 3.35 13.55 28.24
CA LEU A 207 4.16 14.65 27.74
C LEU A 207 3.37 15.96 27.56
N LEU A 208 2.04 15.90 27.46
CA LEU A 208 1.20 17.09 27.37
C LEU A 208 1.34 17.98 28.61
N ALA A 209 1.72 17.41 29.77
CA ALA A 209 2.01 18.18 30.97
C ALA A 209 3.24 19.10 30.84
N GLN A 210 4.08 18.88 29.81
CA GLN A 210 5.31 19.66 29.59
C GLN A 210 5.14 20.76 28.54
N ILE A 211 3.92 20.97 28.01
CA ILE A 211 3.68 21.89 26.88
C ILE A 211 4.07 23.36 27.20
N ASP A 212 3.99 23.76 28.45
CA ASP A 212 4.33 25.09 28.95
C ASP A 212 5.65 25.08 29.76
N ASN A 213 6.39 23.97 29.80
CA ASN A 213 7.65 23.87 30.52
C ASN A 213 8.80 24.30 29.60
N GLU A 214 9.23 25.56 29.74
CA GLU A 214 10.30 26.14 28.88
C GLU A 214 11.61 25.36 28.96
N GLU A 215 12.00 24.84 30.14
CA GLU A 215 13.21 24.04 30.29
C GLU A 215 13.11 22.74 29.47
N ALA A 216 11.99 22.02 29.60
CA ALA A 216 11.74 20.79 28.85
C ALA A 216 11.74 21.04 27.33
N LEU A 217 11.10 22.12 26.88
CA LEU A 217 11.03 22.49 25.47
C LEU A 217 12.40 22.88 24.90
N ASN A 218 13.20 23.63 25.66
CA ASN A 218 14.56 23.98 25.24
C ASN A 218 15.46 22.74 25.13
N GLU A 219 15.41 21.83 26.10
CA GLU A 219 16.15 20.55 26.01
C GLU A 219 15.69 19.70 24.82
N LEU A 220 14.39 19.68 24.49
CA LEU A 220 13.90 18.99 23.31
C LEU A 220 14.45 19.59 22.01
N LEU A 221 14.54 20.91 21.93
CA LEU A 221 15.18 21.61 20.79
C LEU A 221 16.66 21.25 20.70
N ASP A 222 17.37 21.16 21.83
CA ASP A 222 18.78 20.74 21.85
C ASP A 222 18.96 19.31 21.37
N VAL A 223 18.07 18.38 21.75
CA VAL A 223 18.07 17.00 21.22
C VAL A 223 17.93 17.01 19.70
N LYS A 224 16.99 17.78 19.17
CA LYS A 224 16.80 17.91 17.70
C LYS A 224 18.04 18.49 17.02
N GLN A 225 18.63 19.54 17.60
CA GLN A 225 19.83 20.16 17.05
C GLN A 225 21.03 19.20 17.05
N GLN A 226 21.22 18.43 18.11
CA GLN A 226 22.27 17.42 18.18
C GLN A 226 22.10 16.33 17.12
N ASN A 227 20.87 15.87 16.89
CA ASN A 227 20.57 14.87 15.86
C ASN A 227 20.82 15.41 14.45
N LYS A 228 20.45 16.68 14.18
CA LYS A 228 20.76 17.37 12.91
C LYS A 228 22.27 17.49 12.68
N THR A 229 23.03 17.86 13.73
CA THR A 229 24.48 17.95 13.64
C THR A 229 25.11 16.59 13.33
N ALA A 230 24.69 15.53 14.02
CA ALA A 230 25.18 14.18 13.76
C ALA A 230 24.84 13.70 12.34
N LEU A 231 23.66 14.02 11.82
CA LEU A 231 23.29 13.72 10.42
C LEU A 231 24.17 14.49 9.44
N LYS A 232 24.43 15.78 9.70
CA LYS A 232 25.32 16.60 8.88
C LYS A 232 26.72 16.00 8.79
N GLU A 233 27.32 15.66 9.95
CA GLU A 233 28.65 15.05 10.01
C GLU A 233 28.70 13.70 9.27
N TYR A 234 27.65 12.87 9.40
CA TYR A 234 27.52 11.62 8.66
C TYR A 234 27.48 11.86 7.15
N LEU A 235 26.67 12.81 6.68
CA LEU A 235 26.55 13.12 5.25
C LEU A 235 27.84 13.72 4.69
N GLU A 236 28.52 14.60 5.44
CA GLU A 236 29.81 15.15 5.05
C GLU A 236 30.90 14.09 4.91
N LYS A 237 30.85 13.06 5.78
CA LYS A 237 31.79 11.94 5.76
C LYS A 237 31.53 10.95 4.63
N GLU A 238 30.25 10.62 4.38
CA GLU A 238 29.86 9.55 3.41
C GLU A 238 29.63 10.10 1.99
N ILE A 239 29.37 11.40 1.85
CA ILE A 239 29.11 12.05 0.57
C ILE A 239 30.13 13.16 0.40
N GLU A 240 31.13 12.98 -0.46
CA GLU A 240 32.25 13.94 -0.73
C GLU A 240 31.79 15.38 -1.07
N GLN A 241 30.52 15.55 -1.41
CA GLN A 241 29.89 16.85 -1.61
C GLN A 241 28.95 17.14 -0.43
N GLY A 242 29.50 17.64 0.67
CA GLY A 242 28.71 18.03 1.85
C GLY A 242 27.57 18.98 1.52
N PHE A 243 26.38 18.71 2.09
CA PHE A 243 25.25 19.63 2.03
C PHE A 243 25.62 20.92 2.81
N ARG A 244 25.96 21.98 2.12
CA ARG A 244 26.39 23.25 2.72
C ARG A 244 25.34 23.96 3.57
N GLU A 245 24.06 23.49 3.55
CA GLU A 245 22.94 24.15 4.21
C GLU A 245 21.97 23.15 4.92
N LEU A 246 22.49 22.10 5.55
CA LEU A 246 21.64 21.16 6.34
C LEU A 246 20.83 21.85 7.45
N ASP A 247 21.29 23.00 7.93
CA ASP A 247 20.57 23.80 8.93
C ASP A 247 19.23 24.35 8.41
N LYS A 248 19.05 24.43 7.09
CA LYS A 248 17.82 24.88 6.43
C LYS A 248 16.88 23.72 6.05
N ILE A 249 17.32 22.47 6.17
CA ILE A 249 16.47 21.32 5.88
C ILE A 249 15.54 21.11 7.07
N MET A 250 14.26 21.38 6.87
CA MET A 250 13.24 20.93 7.79
C MET A 250 13.07 19.42 7.61
N LEU A 251 13.62 18.65 8.54
CA LEU A 251 13.31 17.23 8.66
C LEU A 251 11.93 17.13 9.34
N PHE A 252 10.91 16.82 8.57
CA PHE A 252 9.61 16.43 9.10
C PHE A 252 9.73 14.96 9.52
N PHE A 253 9.70 14.72 10.83
CA PHE A 253 9.52 13.40 11.42
C PHE A 253 8.28 13.44 12.32
#